data_316d7452f3d0ff13a44106b89a2102ef
#
_entry.id   316d7452f3d0ff13a44106b89a2102ef
#
_cell.length_a   1.000
_cell.length_b   1.000
_cell.length_c   1.000
_cell.angle_alpha   90.00
_cell.angle_beta   90.00
_cell.angle_gamma   90.00
#
_symmetry.space_group_name_H-M   'P 1'
#
loop_
_entity.id
_entity.type
_entity.pdbx_description
1 polymer ?
#
loop_
_entity_poly.entity_id
_entity_poly.type
_entity_poly.pdbx_seq_one_letter_code
_entity_poly.pdbx_strand_id
1 'polypeptide(L)'
;GPNPDGNVGVQINRVAPVNKGETVWTMAPEVVIFLGRLLRTGKLDFTRTIAVGGSEIESPQYARVKVGAQLSSILNGQLLPAQHNVRIINGNPLVGEKASLDDFLGAHVTEITAIPEGDAAATSHGWAERSTTRSIAA
;
A
#
# COMPACT_ATOMS: atom_id res chain seq x y z
N GLY A 1 10.24 -1.84 13.13
CA GLY A 1 10.75 -2.61 14.26
C GLY A 1 9.82 -3.75 14.63
N PRO A 2 10.26 -4.69 15.49
CA PRO A 2 9.39 -5.79 15.93
C PRO A 2 8.19 -5.24 16.71
N ASN A 3 7.07 -5.96 16.66
CA ASN A 3 5.88 -5.61 17.40
C ASN A 3 6.16 -5.74 18.93
N PRO A 4 5.81 -4.77 19.80
CA PRO A 4 4.90 -3.64 19.56
C PRO A 4 5.56 -2.30 19.18
N ASP A 5 6.83 -2.26 18.84
CA ASP A 5 7.60 -1.02 18.62
C ASP A 5 7.06 -0.16 17.46
N GLY A 6 6.31 -0.73 16.54
CA GLY A 6 5.60 0.01 15.48
C GLY A 6 4.37 0.78 15.96
N ASN A 7 3.89 0.54 17.17
CA ASN A 7 2.74 1.23 17.71
C ASN A 7 3.11 2.64 18.18
N VAL A 8 2.39 3.64 17.68
CA VAL A 8 2.62 5.05 17.98
C VAL A 8 2.60 5.34 19.48
N GLY A 9 1.65 4.77 20.23
CA GLY A 9 1.57 4.93 21.68
C GLY A 9 2.82 4.43 22.42
N VAL A 10 3.38 3.31 21.96
CA VAL A 10 4.63 2.75 22.53
C VAL A 10 5.80 3.65 22.21
N GLN A 11 5.89 4.19 20.99
CA GLN A 11 6.94 5.13 20.60
C GLN A 11 6.89 6.40 21.42
N ILE A 12 5.71 6.99 21.59
CA ILE A 12 5.52 8.19 22.43
C ILE A 12 5.98 7.91 23.87
N ASN A 13 5.51 6.79 24.46
CA ASN A 13 5.88 6.44 25.83
C ASN A 13 7.38 6.27 26.03
N ARG A 14 8.11 5.80 25.01
CA ARG A 14 9.57 5.61 25.09
C ARG A 14 10.38 6.88 24.83
N VAL A 15 9.89 7.77 23.94
CA VAL A 15 10.63 8.95 23.50
C VAL A 15 10.29 10.18 24.34
N ALA A 16 9.01 10.42 24.59
CA ALA A 16 8.49 11.55 25.34
C ALA A 16 7.17 11.16 26.00
N PRO A 17 7.20 10.51 27.17
CA PRO A 17 6.00 10.09 27.89
C PRO A 17 5.05 11.26 28.13
N VAL A 18 3.78 11.06 27.91
CA VAL A 18 2.73 12.08 28.09
C VAL A 18 2.17 11.97 29.48
N ASN A 19 2.15 13.08 30.22
CA ASN A 19 1.59 13.16 31.56
C ASN A 19 0.08 13.47 31.52
N LYS A 20 -0.59 13.30 32.68
CA LYS A 20 -2.01 13.62 32.81
C LYS A 20 -2.27 15.09 32.46
N GLY A 21 -3.17 15.31 31.52
CA GLY A 21 -3.54 16.67 31.06
C GLY A 21 -2.72 17.18 29.87
N GLU A 22 -1.67 16.48 29.46
CA GLU A 22 -0.92 16.80 28.24
C GLU A 22 -1.57 16.18 27.00
N THR A 23 -1.42 16.82 25.86
CA THR A 23 -1.91 16.34 24.57
C THR A 23 -0.75 16.27 23.58
N VAL A 24 -0.63 15.15 22.88
CA VAL A 24 0.36 14.95 21.81
C VAL A 24 -0.36 14.70 20.51
N TRP A 25 0.04 15.41 19.48
CA TRP A 25 -0.43 15.22 18.12
C TRP A 25 0.56 14.34 17.35
N THR A 26 0.02 13.40 16.60
CA THR A 26 0.81 12.54 15.71
C THR A 26 0.37 12.76 14.27
N MET A 27 1.30 12.65 13.34
CA MET A 27 0.99 12.69 11.92
C MET A 27 1.89 11.72 11.16
N ALA A 28 1.37 11.18 10.05
CA ALA A 28 2.14 10.32 9.18
C ALA A 28 3.25 11.10 8.46
N PRO A 29 4.38 10.46 8.11
CA PRO A 29 5.52 11.12 7.46
C PRO A 29 5.14 11.85 6.17
N GLU A 30 4.23 11.30 5.36
CA GLU A 30 3.75 11.93 4.14
C GLU A 30 3.01 13.25 4.40
N VAL A 31 2.29 13.35 5.52
CA VAL A 31 1.62 14.61 5.91
C VAL A 31 2.65 15.67 6.26
N VAL A 32 3.74 15.29 6.92
CA VAL A 32 4.87 16.21 7.20
C VAL A 32 5.48 16.73 5.90
N ILE A 33 5.62 15.87 4.89
CA ILE A 33 6.12 16.26 3.57
C ILE A 33 5.17 17.26 2.89
N PHE A 34 3.86 17.01 2.94
CA PHE A 34 2.86 17.93 2.37
C PHE A 34 2.90 19.30 3.06
N LEU A 35 2.96 19.33 4.39
CA LEU A 35 3.12 20.57 5.15
C LEU A 35 4.43 21.30 4.82
N GLY A 36 5.53 20.58 4.74
CA GLY A 36 6.82 21.16 4.37
C GLY A 36 6.81 21.78 2.97
N ARG A 37 6.15 21.13 1.99
CA ARG A 37 5.96 21.70 0.66
C ARG A 37 5.10 22.95 0.70
N LEU A 38 3.97 22.91 1.42
CA LEU A 38 3.08 24.06 1.58
C LEU A 38 3.81 25.25 2.17
N LEU A 39 4.51 25.06 3.28
CA LEU A 39 5.22 26.15 3.97
C LEU A 39 6.36 26.74 3.12
N ARG A 40 7.02 25.91 2.31
CA ARG A 40 8.12 26.36 1.44
C ARG A 40 7.64 27.05 0.16
N THR A 41 6.53 26.58 -0.43
CA THR A 41 6.09 27.04 -1.78
C THR A 41 4.81 27.84 -1.77
N GLY A 42 4.07 27.88 -0.67
CA GLY A 42 2.74 28.46 -0.57
C GLY A 42 1.65 27.70 -1.35
N LYS A 43 1.98 26.51 -1.90
CA LYS A 43 1.06 25.69 -2.71
C LYS A 43 0.87 24.33 -2.12
N LEU A 44 -0.38 23.84 -2.09
CA LEU A 44 -0.72 22.47 -1.72
C LEU A 44 -0.31 21.51 -2.84
N ASP A 45 0.55 20.56 -2.53
CA ASP A 45 0.95 19.47 -3.42
C ASP A 45 0.79 18.13 -2.68
N PHE A 46 -0.27 17.41 -3.01
CA PHE A 46 -0.59 16.09 -2.47
C PHE A 46 0.02 14.95 -3.29
N THR A 47 1.07 15.21 -4.05
CA THR A 47 1.80 14.18 -4.76
C THR A 47 2.63 13.37 -3.77
N ARG A 48 2.48 12.07 -3.81
CA ARG A 48 3.23 11.10 -3.00
C ARG A 48 3.70 9.90 -3.81
N THR A 49 4.59 9.13 -3.24
CA THR A 49 5.03 7.85 -3.80
C THR A 49 4.27 6.72 -3.09
N ILE A 50 3.72 5.81 -3.89
CA ILE A 50 3.08 4.58 -3.41
C ILE A 50 3.77 3.37 -4.03
N ALA A 51 3.65 2.21 -3.37
CA ALA A 51 4.03 0.94 -3.97
C ALA A 51 2.87 0.38 -4.82
N VAL A 52 3.20 -0.20 -5.96
CA VAL A 52 2.27 -0.95 -6.80
C VAL A 52 2.85 -2.34 -6.95
N GLY A 53 2.12 -3.38 -6.50
CA GLY A 53 2.63 -4.74 -6.47
C GLY A 53 1.52 -5.79 -6.41
N GLY A 54 1.93 -7.04 -6.32
CA GLY A 54 1.05 -8.21 -6.31
C GLY A 54 1.37 -9.15 -7.46
N SER A 55 0.83 -10.38 -7.40
CA SER A 55 1.11 -11.41 -8.41
C SER A 55 0.54 -11.09 -9.78
N GLU A 56 -0.45 -10.21 -9.85
CA GLU A 56 -1.11 -9.80 -11.09
C GLU A 56 -0.57 -8.47 -11.64
N ILE A 57 0.52 -7.96 -11.09
CA ILE A 57 1.23 -6.78 -11.61
C ILE A 57 2.41 -7.25 -12.44
N GLU A 58 2.51 -6.75 -13.67
CA GLU A 58 3.57 -7.09 -14.61
C GLU A 58 4.96 -6.67 -14.09
N SER A 59 5.05 -5.45 -13.58
CA SER A 59 6.30 -4.89 -13.07
C SER A 59 6.04 -4.14 -11.75
N PRO A 60 6.26 -4.81 -10.59
CA PRO A 60 6.15 -4.15 -9.30
C PRO A 60 7.08 -2.94 -9.20
N GLN A 61 6.52 -1.78 -8.83
CA GLN A 61 7.26 -0.53 -8.82
C GLN A 61 6.72 0.50 -7.83
N TYR A 62 7.47 1.57 -7.64
CA TYR A 62 7.01 2.77 -6.96
C TYR A 62 6.46 3.77 -7.97
N ALA A 63 5.22 4.23 -7.76
CA ALA A 63 4.55 5.21 -8.60
C ALA A 63 4.39 6.54 -7.87
N ARG A 64 4.66 7.66 -8.56
CA ARG A 64 4.32 9.00 -8.05
C ARG A 64 2.91 9.37 -8.49
N VAL A 65 2.03 9.52 -7.52
CA VAL A 65 0.60 9.76 -7.76
C VAL A 65 0.09 10.90 -6.88
N LYS A 66 -1.01 11.50 -7.29
CA LYS A 66 -1.76 12.42 -6.42
C LYS A 66 -2.74 11.62 -5.56
N VAL A 67 -2.92 12.06 -4.31
CA VAL A 67 -3.99 11.53 -3.46
C VAL A 67 -5.33 11.71 -4.18
N GLY A 68 -6.16 10.68 -4.18
CA GLY A 68 -7.43 10.67 -4.90
C GLY A 68 -7.33 10.42 -6.41
N ALA A 69 -6.17 10.00 -6.92
CA ALA A 69 -6.08 9.55 -8.32
C ALA A 69 -6.89 8.28 -8.52
N GLN A 70 -7.54 8.13 -9.67
CA GLN A 70 -8.32 6.95 -10.02
C GLN A 70 -7.38 5.74 -10.22
N LEU A 71 -7.77 4.59 -9.71
CA LEU A 71 -6.95 3.37 -9.75
C LEU A 71 -6.68 2.91 -11.18
N SER A 72 -7.63 3.07 -12.10
CA SER A 72 -7.43 2.77 -13.51
C SER A 72 -6.27 3.55 -14.13
N SER A 73 -6.08 4.80 -13.75
CA SER A 73 -4.97 5.61 -14.26
C SER A 73 -3.60 5.19 -13.73
N ILE A 74 -3.59 4.65 -12.50
CA ILE A 74 -2.37 4.16 -11.85
C ILE A 74 -1.96 2.78 -12.38
N LEU A 75 -2.96 1.91 -12.61
CA LEU A 75 -2.76 0.51 -13.02
C LEU A 75 -2.79 0.33 -14.54
N ASN A 76 -2.92 1.40 -15.32
CA ASN A 76 -2.97 1.34 -16.77
C ASN A 76 -1.71 0.66 -17.35
N GLY A 77 -1.91 -0.45 -18.06
CA GLY A 77 -0.82 -1.24 -18.64
C GLY A 77 0.07 -1.96 -17.62
N GLN A 78 -0.33 -2.03 -16.35
CA GLN A 78 0.44 -2.71 -15.30
C GLN A 78 -0.16 -4.07 -14.89
N LEU A 79 -1.41 -4.33 -15.25
CA LEU A 79 -2.07 -5.60 -14.95
C LEU A 79 -1.68 -6.64 -15.99
N LEU A 80 -1.31 -7.84 -15.52
CA LEU A 80 -1.09 -8.98 -16.38
C LEU A 80 -2.39 -9.39 -17.08
N PRO A 81 -2.33 -9.86 -18.34
CA PRO A 81 -3.48 -10.46 -19.01
C PRO A 81 -3.85 -11.77 -18.30
N ALA A 82 -4.83 -11.72 -17.42
CA ALA A 82 -5.25 -12.86 -16.62
C ALA A 82 -6.49 -13.53 -17.23
N GLN A 83 -6.56 -14.87 -17.16
CA GLN A 83 -7.74 -15.66 -17.52
C GLN A 83 -8.73 -15.80 -16.36
N HIS A 84 -8.44 -15.18 -15.22
CA HIS A 84 -9.23 -15.19 -14.00
C HIS A 84 -9.51 -13.76 -13.54
N ASN A 85 -10.47 -13.61 -12.63
CA ASN A 85 -10.76 -12.32 -12.05
C ASN A 85 -9.60 -11.84 -11.16
N VAL A 86 -9.26 -10.58 -11.30
CA VAL A 86 -8.22 -9.93 -10.51
C VAL A 86 -8.87 -9.13 -9.40
N ARG A 87 -8.41 -9.35 -8.17
CA ARG A 87 -8.76 -8.54 -7.02
C ARG A 87 -7.77 -7.41 -6.87
N ILE A 88 -8.25 -6.18 -7.00
CA ILE A 88 -7.50 -4.98 -6.68
C ILE A 88 -7.77 -4.63 -5.23
N ILE A 89 -6.71 -4.33 -4.49
CA ILE A 89 -6.76 -3.96 -3.08
C ILE A 89 -6.15 -2.57 -2.92
N ASN A 90 -6.94 -1.66 -2.38
CA ASN A 90 -6.50 -0.33 -1.99
C ASN A 90 -5.80 -0.44 -0.63
N GLY A 91 -4.52 -0.77 -0.65
CA GLY A 91 -3.72 -1.17 0.49
C GLY A 91 -3.06 -2.54 0.33
N ASN A 92 -2.67 -3.15 1.44
CA ASN A 92 -2.09 -4.49 1.47
C ASN A 92 -3.17 -5.59 1.63
N PRO A 93 -2.84 -6.85 1.34
CA PRO A 93 -3.79 -7.96 1.40
C PRO A 93 -4.39 -8.24 2.79
N LEU A 94 -3.76 -7.77 3.87
CA LEU A 94 -4.18 -8.09 5.24
C LEU A 94 -5.20 -7.09 5.80
N VAL A 95 -5.04 -5.81 5.47
CA VAL A 95 -5.85 -4.72 6.06
C VAL A 95 -6.42 -3.76 5.02
N GLY A 96 -6.09 -3.93 3.73
CA GLY A 96 -6.60 -3.11 2.65
C GLY A 96 -8.04 -3.45 2.28
N GLU A 97 -8.67 -2.57 1.54
CA GLU A 97 -10.05 -2.72 1.08
C GLU A 97 -10.08 -3.16 -0.39
N LYS A 98 -11.00 -4.06 -0.71
CA LYS A 98 -11.26 -4.41 -2.11
C LYS A 98 -11.73 -3.17 -2.87
N ALA A 99 -11.13 -2.95 -4.03
CA ALA A 99 -11.44 -1.81 -4.88
C ALA A 99 -11.67 -2.25 -6.33
N SER A 100 -12.33 -1.39 -7.10
CA SER A 100 -12.45 -1.51 -8.55
C SER A 100 -11.51 -0.54 -9.25
N LEU A 101 -11.33 -0.69 -10.56
CA LEU A 101 -10.52 0.24 -11.36
C LEU A 101 -11.11 1.67 -11.37
N ASP A 102 -12.42 1.81 -11.16
CA ASP A 102 -13.11 3.09 -11.12
C ASP A 102 -13.00 3.80 -9.77
N ASP A 103 -12.54 3.10 -8.75
CA ASP A 103 -12.33 3.67 -7.43
C ASP A 103 -11.07 4.56 -7.38
N PHE A 104 -10.94 5.29 -6.28
CA PHE A 104 -9.88 6.26 -6.10
C PHE A 104 -8.89 5.83 -5.00
N LEU A 105 -7.64 6.24 -5.17
CA LEU A 105 -6.60 6.01 -4.17
C LEU A 105 -6.98 6.66 -2.84
N GLY A 106 -7.09 5.87 -1.79
CA GLY A 106 -7.42 6.32 -0.44
C GLY A 106 -6.37 7.29 0.14
N ALA A 107 -6.83 8.21 0.98
CA ALA A 107 -5.98 9.25 1.55
C ALA A 107 -4.78 8.72 2.37
N HIS A 108 -4.93 7.58 3.01
CA HIS A 108 -3.89 6.96 3.87
C HIS A 108 -3.26 5.71 3.25
N VAL A 109 -3.62 5.38 2.01
CA VAL A 109 -3.13 4.19 1.32
C VAL A 109 -1.74 4.47 0.75
N THR A 110 -0.76 3.64 1.08
CA THR A 110 0.63 3.75 0.64
C THR A 110 1.02 2.71 -0.40
N GLU A 111 0.11 1.78 -0.68
CA GLU A 111 0.34 0.71 -1.65
C GLU A 111 -0.96 0.26 -2.32
N ILE A 112 -0.84 -0.26 -3.53
CA ILE A 112 -1.92 -0.93 -4.26
C ILE A 112 -1.45 -2.35 -4.55
N THR A 113 -2.30 -3.32 -4.26
CA THR A 113 -2.00 -4.74 -4.49
C THR A 113 -3.00 -5.35 -5.46
N ALA A 114 -2.52 -6.09 -6.46
CA ALA A 114 -3.35 -6.87 -7.36
C ALA A 114 -3.01 -8.37 -7.23
N ILE A 115 -4.01 -9.17 -6.91
CA ILE A 115 -3.90 -10.63 -6.71
C ILE A 115 -5.08 -11.35 -7.40
N PRO A 116 -5.02 -12.67 -7.60
CA PRO A 116 -6.18 -13.43 -8.05
C PRO A 116 -7.38 -13.29 -7.11
N GLU A 117 -8.59 -13.17 -7.63
CA GLU A 117 -9.82 -13.03 -6.81
C GLU A 117 -10.12 -14.26 -5.94
N GLY A 118 -9.59 -15.42 -6.29
CA GLY A 118 -9.86 -16.65 -5.54
C GLY A 118 -11.22 -17.30 -5.86
N ASP A 119 -11.89 -16.86 -6.91
CA ASP A 119 -13.15 -17.43 -7.37
C ASP A 119 -13.01 -18.87 -7.88
N ALA A 120 -11.82 -19.25 -8.37
CA ALA A 120 -11.48 -20.64 -8.58
C ALA A 120 -11.33 -21.27 -7.21
N ALA A 121 -12.28 -22.11 -6.82
CA ALA A 121 -12.17 -22.94 -5.63
C ALA A 121 -10.75 -23.50 -5.60
N ALA A 122 -9.96 -23.08 -4.61
CA ALA A 122 -8.69 -23.69 -4.31
C ALA A 122 -9.02 -25.13 -3.91
N THR A 123 -9.15 -26.01 -4.90
CA THR A 123 -9.07 -27.42 -4.65
C THR A 123 -7.77 -27.59 -3.89
N SER A 124 -7.84 -28.25 -2.75
CA SER A 124 -6.80 -28.47 -1.75
C SER A 124 -5.46 -29.01 -2.29
N HIS A 125 -5.30 -29.11 -3.60
CA HIS A 125 -4.13 -29.56 -4.33
C HIS A 125 -3.24 -28.42 -4.87
N GLY A 126 -3.67 -27.16 -4.81
CA GLY A 126 -2.95 -26.04 -5.43
C GLY A 126 -1.83 -25.43 -4.62
N TRP A 127 -1.68 -25.77 -3.35
CA TRP A 127 -0.62 -25.23 -2.49
C TRP A 127 0.72 -26.00 -2.59
N ALA A 128 0.70 -27.21 -3.15
CA ALA A 128 1.89 -28.07 -3.21
C ALA A 128 2.79 -27.84 -4.45
N GLU A 129 2.33 -27.17 -5.49
CA GLU A 129 3.06 -27.13 -6.77
C GLU A 129 3.80 -25.82 -7.10
N ARG A 130 3.81 -24.81 -6.23
CA ARG A 130 4.55 -23.56 -6.52
C ARG A 130 5.87 -23.41 -5.78
N SER A 131 6.42 -24.47 -5.24
CA SER A 131 7.79 -24.47 -4.73
C SER A 131 8.78 -25.06 -5.75
N THR A 132 8.66 -24.73 -7.02
CA THR A 132 9.77 -24.94 -7.95
C THR A 132 10.78 -23.83 -7.76
N THR A 133 11.71 -24.08 -6.88
CA THR A 133 13.01 -23.46 -6.74
C THR A 133 13.60 -23.18 -8.12
N ARG A 134 13.68 -21.93 -8.52
CA ARG A 134 14.63 -21.56 -9.57
C ARG A 134 16.03 -21.72 -8.98
N SER A 135 16.65 -22.83 -9.30
CA SER A 135 18.08 -23.02 -9.10
C SER A 135 18.80 -21.99 -9.96
N ILE A 136 19.45 -21.02 -9.31
CA ILE A 136 20.43 -20.16 -9.97
C ILE A 136 21.67 -21.01 -10.11
N ALA A 137 21.91 -21.50 -11.33
CA ALA A 137 23.21 -22.08 -11.68
C ALA A 137 24.21 -20.92 -11.81
N ALA A 138 25.37 -21.13 -11.19
CA ALA A 138 26.54 -20.27 -11.19
C ALA A 138 27.13 -20.06 -12.59
#